data_b206d5a21437166ec8038c07847f447a
#
_entry.id   b206d5a21437166ec8038c07847f447a
#
_cell.length_a   1.000
_cell.length_b   1.000
_cell.length_c   1.000
_cell.angle_alpha   90.00
_cell.angle_beta   90.00
_cell.angle_gamma   90.00
#
_symmetry.space_group_name_H-M   'P 1'
#
loop_
_entity.id
_entity.type
_entity.pdbx_description
1 polymer ?
#
loop_
_entity_poly.entity_id
_entity_poly.type
_entity_poly.pdbx_seq_one_letter_code
_entity_poly.pdbx_strand_id
1 'polypeptide(L)'
;MNHLSRTLAIVAAISLAAPVWAQTEAAPAEEQAPVASGVSVSERPAQGDAEPDGYLSSEHGSWQVRCMHATDGSDPCQMYQLVKDADGNSVADMLVLLPAEGEDVAAFIQISAPLASLLPAGIAVSVDGAAPKRLPYLWCTQRGCVTRAQMTAPELESLKKGKAFSAVMVPAVAPDKQVTASFSLDGFTAAFDALAATGPKN
;
A
#
# COMPACT_ATOMS: atom_id res chain seq x y z
N MET A 1 72.72 20.74 -6.41
CA MET A 1 73.75 21.53 -5.68
C MET A 1 73.25 21.67 -4.26
N ASN A 2 74.12 21.22 -3.36
CA ASN A 2 74.25 21.51 -1.91
C ASN A 2 73.14 20.96 -1.00
N HIS A 3 73.46 19.87 -0.27
CA HIS A 3 74.31 19.73 0.95
C HIS A 3 73.61 20.38 2.18
N LEU A 4 73.52 19.81 3.23
CA LEU A 4 74.20 19.02 4.27
C LEU A 4 73.31 19.17 5.52
N SER A 5 73.16 18.39 6.46
CA SER A 5 73.93 17.47 7.23
C SER A 5 73.37 17.43 8.66
N ARG A 6 73.31 16.21 9.24
CA ARG A 6 73.59 15.88 10.68
C ARG A 6 72.80 16.63 11.78
N THR A 7 72.24 15.99 12.73
CA THR A 7 72.98 15.25 13.77
C THR A 7 72.06 14.33 14.59
N LEU A 8 72.62 13.17 14.94
CA LEU A 8 72.16 12.18 15.90
C LEU A 8 72.12 12.73 17.34
N ALA A 9 71.06 12.42 18.08
CA ALA A 9 71.12 12.33 19.53
C ALA A 9 70.26 11.15 20.01
N ILE A 10 70.97 10.15 20.50
CA ILE A 10 70.39 8.97 21.18
C ILE A 10 70.24 9.36 22.65
N VAL A 11 69.03 9.25 23.19
CA VAL A 11 68.83 9.24 24.66
C VAL A 11 68.03 7.97 24.96
N ALA A 12 68.71 7.05 25.61
CA ALA A 12 68.10 5.86 26.22
C ALA A 12 67.41 6.31 27.52
N ALA A 13 66.15 5.99 27.67
CA ALA A 13 65.47 6.08 28.95
C ALA A 13 64.73 4.77 29.22
N ILE A 14 65.05 4.23 30.37
CA ILE A 14 64.77 2.96 30.97
C ILE A 14 63.25 2.85 31.27
N SER A 15 62.63 1.78 30.79
CA SER A 15 61.25 1.42 31.05
C SER A 15 61.08 0.80 32.44
N LEU A 16 60.28 1.41 33.28
CA LEU A 16 59.69 0.78 34.46
C LEU A 16 58.29 0.27 34.08
N ALA A 17 58.19 -1.05 34.01
CA ALA A 17 56.90 -1.74 33.81
C ALA A 17 56.13 -1.69 35.16
N ALA A 18 55.01 -1.01 35.17
CA ALA A 18 54.00 -1.10 36.24
C ALA A 18 52.87 -2.10 35.76
N PRO A 19 52.40 -2.97 36.63
CA PRO A 19 51.29 -3.85 36.27
C PRO A 19 50.00 -3.05 36.23
N VAL A 20 49.34 -3.03 35.06
CA VAL A 20 48.00 -2.50 34.89
C VAL A 20 47.03 -3.48 35.52
N TRP A 21 46.45 -3.14 36.61
CA TRP A 21 45.29 -3.82 37.16
C TRP A 21 44.10 -3.42 36.25
N ALA A 22 43.55 -4.42 35.58
CA ALA A 22 42.29 -4.27 34.85
C ALA A 22 41.17 -3.98 35.88
N GLN A 23 40.81 -2.74 36.04
CA GLN A 23 39.55 -2.37 36.67
C GLN A 23 38.48 -2.61 35.59
N THR A 24 37.76 -3.71 35.76
CA THR A 24 36.47 -3.90 35.09
C THR A 24 35.52 -2.86 35.70
N GLU A 25 35.44 -1.70 35.10
CA GLU A 25 34.43 -0.71 35.39
C GLU A 25 33.11 -1.27 34.89
N ALA A 26 32.33 -1.77 35.81
CA ALA A 26 30.95 -2.13 35.55
C ALA A 26 30.23 -0.86 35.09
N ALA A 27 29.78 -0.85 33.82
CA ALA A 27 28.89 0.17 33.34
C ALA A 27 27.66 0.27 34.27
N PRO A 28 27.22 1.46 34.63
CA PRO A 28 25.98 1.60 35.38
C PRO A 28 24.86 0.96 34.59
N ALA A 29 24.13 0.05 35.22
CA ALA A 29 22.88 -0.43 34.69
C ALA A 29 21.99 0.80 34.43
N GLU A 30 21.70 1.10 33.15
CA GLU A 30 20.66 2.04 32.80
C GLU A 30 19.37 1.47 33.43
N GLU A 31 18.95 2.15 34.46
CA GLU A 31 17.65 1.99 35.06
C GLU A 31 16.63 2.22 33.95
N GLN A 32 16.14 1.12 33.37
CA GLN A 32 15.05 1.13 32.41
C GLN A 32 13.86 1.75 33.11
N ALA A 33 13.55 2.98 32.75
CA ALA A 33 12.32 3.62 33.14
C ALA A 33 11.15 2.65 32.87
N PRO A 34 10.20 2.50 33.79
CA PRO A 34 9.08 1.62 33.60
C PRO A 34 8.35 2.05 32.31
N VAL A 35 8.44 1.24 31.27
CA VAL A 35 7.58 1.35 30.11
C VAL A 35 6.16 1.32 30.62
N ALA A 36 5.42 2.39 30.39
CA ALA A 36 4.04 2.53 30.82
C ALA A 36 3.26 1.33 30.26
N SER A 37 3.05 0.34 31.12
CA SER A 37 2.12 -0.77 30.89
C SER A 37 0.72 -0.17 30.81
N GLY A 38 0.21 0.09 29.60
CA GLY A 38 -1.07 0.73 29.48
C GLY A 38 -1.65 0.84 28.07
N VAL A 39 -0.97 0.34 27.05
CA VAL A 39 -1.63 0.13 25.76
C VAL A 39 -2.09 -1.32 25.71
N SER A 40 -3.25 -1.59 26.29
CA SER A 40 -3.99 -2.78 25.94
C SER A 40 -4.43 -2.62 24.48
N VAL A 41 -3.64 -3.11 23.56
CA VAL A 41 -4.11 -3.42 22.23
C VAL A 41 -5.12 -4.54 22.47
N SER A 42 -6.41 -4.22 22.45
CA SER A 42 -7.44 -5.23 22.34
C SER A 42 -7.07 -6.08 21.14
N GLU A 43 -6.67 -7.31 21.37
CA GLU A 43 -6.53 -8.28 20.29
C GLU A 43 -7.89 -8.35 19.62
N ARG A 44 -8.00 -7.67 18.49
CA ARG A 44 -9.06 -7.99 17.55
C ARG A 44 -8.86 -9.48 17.28
N PRO A 45 -9.87 -10.35 17.51
CA PRO A 45 -9.74 -11.77 17.21
C PRO A 45 -9.11 -11.85 15.82
N ALA A 46 -8.03 -12.63 15.68
CA ALA A 46 -7.43 -12.91 14.40
C ALA A 46 -8.57 -13.37 13.50
N GLN A 47 -9.01 -12.50 12.61
CA GLN A 47 -9.81 -12.92 11.49
C GLN A 47 -8.85 -13.81 10.72
N GLY A 48 -9.01 -15.12 10.92
CA GLY A 48 -8.29 -16.11 10.17
C GLY A 48 -8.44 -15.77 8.70
N ASP A 49 -7.43 -16.14 7.91
CA ASP A 49 -7.39 -16.04 6.45
C ASP A 49 -8.51 -16.87 5.76
N ALA A 50 -9.68 -17.00 6.38
CA ALA A 50 -10.87 -17.43 5.72
C ALA A 50 -11.12 -16.40 4.61
N GLU A 51 -11.01 -16.81 3.36
CA GLU A 51 -11.57 -16.04 2.26
C GLU A 51 -12.97 -15.60 2.71
N PRO A 52 -13.26 -14.31 2.62
CA PRO A 52 -14.60 -13.85 2.99
C PRO A 52 -15.57 -14.70 2.21
N ASP A 53 -16.58 -15.25 2.88
CA ASP A 53 -17.61 -16.10 2.30
C ASP A 53 -18.39 -15.27 1.27
N GLY A 54 -17.78 -15.13 0.09
CA GLY A 54 -18.21 -14.27 -0.99
C GLY A 54 -18.58 -15.07 -2.21
N TYR A 55 -19.51 -14.56 -2.98
CA TYR A 55 -19.97 -15.18 -4.23
C TYR A 55 -19.91 -14.18 -5.39
N LEU A 56 -19.76 -14.74 -6.59
CA LEU A 56 -19.87 -14.01 -7.84
C LEU A 56 -21.36 -13.80 -8.15
N SER A 57 -21.78 -12.53 -8.16
CA SER A 57 -23.16 -12.18 -8.50
C SER A 57 -23.38 -12.09 -10.01
N SER A 58 -22.45 -11.41 -10.72
CA SER A 58 -22.50 -11.28 -12.19
C SER A 58 -21.16 -10.89 -12.78
N GLU A 59 -21.04 -11.07 -14.11
CA GLU A 59 -19.88 -10.65 -14.90
C GLU A 59 -20.31 -9.76 -16.07
N HIS A 60 -19.56 -8.70 -16.31
CA HIS A 60 -19.83 -7.73 -17.37
C HIS A 60 -18.51 -7.31 -18.02
N GLY A 61 -18.19 -7.84 -19.19
CA GLY A 61 -16.92 -7.60 -19.86
C GLY A 61 -15.74 -7.97 -18.97
N SER A 62 -14.92 -6.99 -18.63
CA SER A 62 -13.74 -7.18 -17.75
C SER A 62 -14.04 -7.06 -16.25
N TRP A 63 -15.29 -6.85 -15.87
CA TRP A 63 -15.71 -6.58 -14.50
C TRP A 63 -16.54 -7.69 -13.89
N GLN A 64 -16.31 -7.96 -12.62
CA GLN A 64 -17.10 -8.87 -11.79
C GLN A 64 -17.85 -8.08 -10.72
N VAL A 65 -19.11 -8.40 -10.48
CA VAL A 65 -19.83 -7.98 -9.28
C VAL A 65 -19.76 -9.12 -8.27
N ARG A 66 -19.12 -8.87 -7.14
CA ARG A 66 -18.90 -9.84 -6.07
C ARG A 66 -19.61 -9.36 -4.81
N CYS A 67 -20.34 -10.26 -4.15
CA CYS A 67 -21.03 -9.98 -2.91
C CYS A 67 -20.47 -10.85 -1.79
N MET A 68 -20.58 -10.41 -0.55
CA MET A 68 -20.21 -11.18 0.64
C MET A 68 -21.47 -11.55 1.41
N HIS A 69 -21.54 -12.79 1.91
CA HIS A 69 -22.62 -13.17 2.78
C HIS A 69 -22.51 -12.43 4.11
N ALA A 70 -23.54 -11.66 4.43
CA ALA A 70 -23.69 -11.01 5.72
C ALA A 70 -24.71 -11.73 6.57
N THR A 71 -24.46 -11.83 7.87
CA THR A 71 -25.34 -12.53 8.81
C THR A 71 -26.71 -11.86 8.98
N ASP A 72 -26.80 -10.58 8.60
CA ASP A 72 -28.04 -9.79 8.61
C ASP A 72 -28.80 -9.85 7.26
N GLY A 73 -28.24 -10.55 6.25
CA GLY A 73 -28.82 -10.67 4.91
C GLY A 73 -28.63 -9.43 4.04
N SER A 74 -27.81 -8.46 4.43
CA SER A 74 -27.54 -7.25 3.62
C SER A 74 -26.66 -7.51 2.41
N ASP A 75 -25.88 -8.60 2.43
CA ASP A 75 -24.97 -9.07 1.38
C ASP A 75 -24.30 -7.92 0.60
N PRO A 76 -23.32 -7.19 1.20
CA PRO A 76 -22.69 -6.07 0.55
C PRO A 76 -21.94 -6.51 -0.71
N CYS A 77 -22.17 -5.77 -1.80
CA CYS A 77 -21.58 -6.06 -3.10
C CYS A 77 -20.57 -4.99 -3.52
N GLN A 78 -19.66 -5.37 -4.41
CA GLN A 78 -18.64 -4.52 -5.00
C GLN A 78 -18.30 -4.96 -6.42
N MET A 79 -17.91 -4.02 -7.28
CA MET A 79 -17.26 -4.38 -8.54
C MET A 79 -15.80 -4.69 -8.28
N TYR A 80 -15.25 -5.62 -9.07
CA TYR A 80 -13.88 -6.08 -8.96
C TYR A 80 -13.26 -6.30 -10.33
N GLN A 81 -12.00 -5.87 -10.48
CA GLN A 81 -11.15 -6.25 -11.61
C GLN A 81 -9.73 -6.48 -11.14
N LEU A 82 -9.09 -7.56 -11.58
CA LEU A 82 -7.69 -7.89 -11.35
C LEU A 82 -6.90 -7.74 -12.64
N VAL A 83 -5.81 -6.96 -12.58
CA VAL A 83 -4.84 -6.86 -13.66
C VAL A 83 -3.68 -7.79 -13.37
N LYS A 84 -3.31 -8.58 -14.39
CA LYS A 84 -2.14 -9.48 -14.38
C LYS A 84 -1.13 -9.04 -15.43
N ASP A 85 0.15 -9.35 -15.21
CA ASP A 85 1.20 -9.21 -16.20
C ASP A 85 1.16 -10.36 -17.24
N ALA A 86 2.10 -10.32 -18.20
CA ALA A 86 2.20 -11.35 -19.23
C ALA A 86 2.54 -12.75 -18.69
N ASP A 87 3.16 -12.81 -17.50
CA ASP A 87 3.53 -14.05 -16.81
C ASP A 87 2.41 -14.59 -15.92
N GLY A 88 1.28 -13.85 -15.83
CA GLY A 88 0.12 -14.21 -15.03
C GLY A 88 0.17 -13.76 -13.57
N ASN A 89 1.18 -13.00 -13.17
CA ASN A 89 1.28 -12.47 -11.81
C ASN A 89 0.31 -11.30 -11.62
N SER A 90 -0.29 -11.21 -10.43
CA SER A 90 -1.16 -10.10 -10.07
C SER A 90 -0.37 -8.80 -9.92
N VAL A 91 -0.73 -7.78 -10.70
CA VAL A 91 -0.11 -6.45 -10.68
C VAL A 91 -0.87 -5.50 -9.77
N ALA A 92 -2.18 -5.45 -9.91
CA ALA A 92 -3.05 -4.63 -9.07
C ALA A 92 -4.50 -5.11 -9.18
N ASP A 93 -5.29 -4.84 -8.18
CA ASP A 93 -6.74 -4.98 -8.26
C ASP A 93 -7.45 -3.65 -8.01
N MET A 94 -8.66 -3.54 -8.53
CA MET A 94 -9.53 -2.38 -8.32
C MET A 94 -10.91 -2.83 -7.86
N LEU A 95 -11.39 -2.17 -6.82
CA LEU A 95 -12.75 -2.26 -6.34
C LEU A 95 -13.49 -0.96 -6.63
N VAL A 96 -14.77 -1.07 -6.98
CA VAL A 96 -15.71 0.05 -6.98
C VAL A 96 -16.83 -0.28 -6.01
N LEU A 97 -17.10 0.66 -5.10
CA LEU A 97 -18.08 0.51 -4.03
C LEU A 97 -19.09 1.63 -4.10
N LEU A 98 -20.32 1.33 -3.73
CA LEU A 98 -21.34 2.35 -3.55
C LEU A 98 -21.10 3.12 -2.23
N PRO A 99 -21.46 4.41 -2.19
CA PRO A 99 -21.48 5.16 -0.95
C PRO A 99 -22.56 4.64 0.01
N ALA A 100 -22.40 4.92 1.30
CA ALA A 100 -23.48 4.73 2.26
C ALA A 100 -24.60 5.76 2.00
N GLU A 101 -25.79 5.47 2.50
CA GLU A 101 -26.91 6.43 2.40
C GLU A 101 -26.56 7.78 3.02
N GLY A 102 -26.83 8.86 2.29
CA GLY A 102 -26.58 10.23 2.74
C GLY A 102 -25.15 10.75 2.46
N GLU A 103 -24.26 9.97 1.87
CA GLU A 103 -22.98 10.48 1.42
C GLU A 103 -23.10 11.15 0.05
N ASP A 104 -22.59 12.40 -0.07
CA ASP A 104 -22.61 13.19 -1.31
C ASP A 104 -21.40 12.83 -2.20
N VAL A 105 -21.28 11.56 -2.56
CA VAL A 105 -20.29 11.04 -3.50
C VAL A 105 -20.93 10.04 -4.45
N ALA A 106 -20.42 9.94 -5.69
CA ALA A 106 -21.00 9.05 -6.68
C ALA A 106 -20.60 7.57 -6.47
N ALA A 107 -19.38 7.33 -6.03
CA ALA A 107 -18.82 6.02 -5.73
C ALA A 107 -17.49 6.17 -4.98
N PHE A 108 -16.95 5.06 -4.47
CA PHE A 108 -15.56 4.93 -4.05
C PHE A 108 -14.81 4.02 -5.00
N ILE A 109 -13.57 4.38 -5.32
CA ILE A 109 -12.62 3.43 -5.90
C ILE A 109 -11.57 3.08 -4.86
N GLN A 110 -11.17 1.83 -4.85
CA GLN A 110 -10.07 1.32 -4.05
C GLN A 110 -9.13 0.54 -4.97
N ILE A 111 -7.83 0.80 -4.87
CA ILE A 111 -6.82 0.10 -5.67
C ILE A 111 -5.82 -0.51 -4.70
N SER A 112 -5.54 -1.80 -4.89
CA SER A 112 -4.50 -2.52 -4.17
C SER A 112 -3.28 -2.68 -5.06
N ALA A 113 -2.13 -2.25 -4.58
CA ALA A 113 -0.83 -2.35 -5.23
C ALA A 113 0.08 -3.32 -4.47
N PRO A 114 1.12 -3.89 -5.10
CA PRO A 114 2.06 -4.79 -4.42
C PRO A 114 2.74 -4.15 -3.20
N LEU A 115 3.11 -4.98 -2.21
CA LEU A 115 3.81 -4.53 -0.98
C LEU A 115 5.12 -3.81 -1.24
N ALA A 116 5.79 -4.12 -2.36
CA ALA A 116 7.04 -3.46 -2.75
C ALA A 116 6.85 -2.07 -3.39
N SER A 117 5.69 -1.43 -3.22
CA SER A 117 5.42 -0.09 -3.72
C SER A 117 6.09 1.00 -2.87
N LEU A 118 6.60 2.05 -3.52
CA LEU A 118 7.18 3.22 -2.87
C LEU A 118 6.07 4.12 -2.32
N LEU A 119 5.75 4.00 -1.03
CA LEU A 119 4.59 4.64 -0.42
C LEU A 119 4.53 6.17 -0.59
N PRO A 120 5.64 6.93 -0.41
CA PRO A 120 5.60 8.39 -0.60
C PRO A 120 5.26 8.82 -2.04
N ALA A 121 5.49 7.95 -3.02
CA ALA A 121 5.16 8.23 -4.42
C ALA A 121 3.65 8.21 -4.68
N GLY A 122 2.87 7.45 -3.90
CA GLY A 122 1.46 7.22 -4.15
C GLY A 122 1.21 6.49 -5.47
N ILE A 123 -0.06 6.43 -5.88
CA ILE A 123 -0.49 5.93 -7.20
C ILE A 123 -0.96 7.11 -8.05
N ALA A 124 -0.46 7.22 -9.28
CA ALA A 124 -0.96 8.19 -10.25
C ALA A 124 -2.02 7.51 -11.12
N VAL A 125 -3.24 8.04 -11.13
CA VAL A 125 -4.37 7.45 -11.86
C VAL A 125 -4.87 8.38 -12.95
N SER A 126 -5.31 7.81 -14.08
CA SER A 126 -5.89 8.57 -15.19
C SER A 126 -6.84 7.69 -16.02
N VAL A 127 -7.81 8.32 -16.67
CA VAL A 127 -8.70 7.71 -17.67
C VAL A 127 -8.23 8.13 -19.05
N ASP A 128 -8.01 7.16 -19.95
CA ASP A 128 -7.65 7.37 -21.36
C ASP A 128 -6.50 8.38 -21.58
N GLY A 129 -5.52 8.40 -20.68
CA GLY A 129 -4.36 9.29 -20.77
C GLY A 129 -4.63 10.76 -20.39
N ALA A 130 -5.77 11.06 -19.77
CA ALA A 130 -6.02 12.39 -19.20
C ALA A 130 -4.97 12.77 -18.14
N ALA A 131 -5.00 14.03 -17.69
CA ALA A 131 -4.08 14.49 -16.64
C ALA A 131 -4.17 13.61 -15.39
N PRO A 132 -3.04 13.05 -14.90
CA PRO A 132 -3.08 12.10 -13.81
C PRO A 132 -3.39 12.78 -12.48
N LYS A 133 -4.21 12.11 -11.66
CA LYS A 133 -4.48 12.45 -10.25
C LYS A 133 -3.64 11.52 -9.37
N ARG A 134 -2.94 12.07 -8.38
CA ARG A 134 -2.17 11.28 -7.44
C ARG A 134 -2.99 10.95 -6.20
N LEU A 135 -3.01 9.68 -5.85
CA LEU A 135 -3.69 9.15 -4.66
C LEU A 135 -2.63 8.64 -3.67
N PRO A 136 -2.68 9.02 -2.39
CA PRO A 136 -1.79 8.47 -1.38
C PRO A 136 -2.17 7.04 -1.04
N TYR A 137 -1.20 6.23 -0.61
CA TYR A 137 -1.50 4.98 0.07
C TYR A 137 -2.04 5.28 1.47
N LEU A 138 -3.07 4.57 1.89
CA LEU A 138 -3.72 4.77 3.18
C LEU A 138 -3.26 3.75 4.21
N TRP A 139 -3.13 2.49 3.82
CA TRP A 139 -2.62 1.39 4.65
C TRP A 139 -2.05 0.27 3.77
N CYS A 140 -1.31 -0.65 4.41
CA CYS A 140 -0.88 -1.89 3.77
C CYS A 140 -1.33 -3.09 4.61
N THR A 141 -1.63 -4.20 3.96
CA THR A 141 -1.92 -5.51 4.54
C THR A 141 -0.95 -6.54 3.97
N GLN A 142 -1.05 -7.80 4.36
CA GLN A 142 -0.26 -8.87 3.73
C GLN A 142 -0.54 -9.04 2.23
N ARG A 143 -1.70 -8.56 1.73
CA ARG A 143 -2.10 -8.66 0.32
C ARG A 143 -1.57 -7.52 -0.54
N GLY A 144 -1.20 -6.39 0.04
CA GLY A 144 -0.74 -5.21 -0.70
C GLY A 144 -1.01 -3.90 0.02
N CYS A 145 -0.63 -2.80 -0.62
CA CYS A 145 -0.86 -1.44 -0.15
C CYS A 145 -2.05 -0.81 -0.87
N VAL A 146 -2.92 -0.19 -0.11
CA VAL A 146 -4.24 0.24 -0.55
C VAL A 146 -4.32 1.76 -0.63
N THR A 147 -4.87 2.25 -1.73
CA THR A 147 -5.38 3.61 -1.88
C THR A 147 -6.89 3.58 -2.03
N ARG A 148 -7.58 4.62 -1.57
CA ARG A 148 -9.01 4.79 -1.74
C ARG A 148 -9.33 6.24 -2.06
N ALA A 149 -10.22 6.47 -3.00
CA ALA A 149 -10.66 7.79 -3.38
C ALA A 149 -12.18 7.85 -3.52
N GLN A 150 -12.74 8.98 -3.13
CA GLN A 150 -14.11 9.36 -3.46
C GLN A 150 -14.17 9.80 -4.93
N MET A 151 -15.24 9.46 -5.59
CA MET A 151 -15.52 9.85 -6.96
C MET A 151 -16.70 10.81 -7.02
N THR A 152 -16.50 11.90 -7.71
CA THR A 152 -17.57 12.81 -8.10
C THR A 152 -18.37 12.22 -9.26
N ALA A 153 -19.58 12.72 -9.49
CA ALA A 153 -20.41 12.31 -10.63
C ALA A 153 -19.69 12.51 -11.99
N PRO A 154 -18.96 13.62 -12.27
CA PRO A 154 -18.19 13.75 -13.50
C PRO A 154 -17.06 12.73 -13.64
N GLU A 155 -16.36 12.36 -12.55
CA GLU A 155 -15.32 11.33 -12.58
C GLU A 155 -15.91 9.94 -12.88
N LEU A 156 -17.05 9.59 -12.27
CA LEU A 156 -17.76 8.35 -12.58
C LEU A 156 -18.21 8.31 -14.05
N GLU A 157 -18.75 9.42 -14.58
CA GLU A 157 -19.12 9.51 -15.99
C GLU A 157 -17.92 9.37 -16.94
N SER A 158 -16.73 9.81 -16.52
CA SER A 158 -15.50 9.59 -17.28
C SER A 158 -15.12 8.12 -17.35
N LEU A 159 -15.32 7.36 -16.26
CA LEU A 159 -15.11 5.91 -16.26
C LEU A 159 -16.13 5.19 -17.15
N LYS A 160 -17.41 5.59 -17.08
CA LYS A 160 -18.47 4.99 -17.89
C LYS A 160 -18.27 5.17 -19.41
N LYS A 161 -17.63 6.27 -19.82
CA LYS A 161 -17.37 6.60 -21.23
C LYS A 161 -15.98 6.23 -21.70
N GLY A 162 -15.06 5.97 -20.77
CA GLY A 162 -13.66 5.67 -21.04
C GLY A 162 -13.44 4.26 -21.56
N LYS A 163 -12.24 3.99 -22.04
CA LYS A 163 -11.79 2.69 -22.51
C LYS A 163 -10.84 2.00 -21.54
N ALA A 164 -9.98 2.79 -20.88
CA ALA A 164 -8.98 2.28 -19.95
C ALA A 164 -8.76 3.24 -18.79
N PHE A 165 -8.63 2.66 -17.59
CA PHE A 165 -8.17 3.37 -16.40
C PHE A 165 -6.76 2.88 -16.08
N SER A 166 -5.81 3.80 -16.03
CA SER A 166 -4.41 3.52 -15.74
C SER A 166 -4.08 3.87 -14.30
N ALA A 167 -3.38 2.97 -13.63
CA ALA A 167 -2.79 3.17 -12.30
C ALA A 167 -1.28 2.97 -12.39
N VAL A 168 -0.51 4.03 -12.17
CA VAL A 168 0.96 4.04 -12.26
C VAL A 168 1.53 4.02 -10.85
N MET A 169 2.33 3.01 -10.56
CA MET A 169 2.99 2.75 -9.28
C MET A 169 4.50 2.81 -9.44
N VAL A 170 5.21 3.14 -8.38
CA VAL A 170 6.68 3.16 -8.33
C VAL A 170 7.15 2.03 -7.42
N PRO A 171 7.97 1.09 -7.89
CA PRO A 171 8.57 0.06 -7.03
C PRO A 171 9.59 0.68 -6.06
N ALA A 172 9.56 0.26 -4.79
CA ALA A 172 10.50 0.75 -3.79
C ALA A 172 11.96 0.35 -4.08
N VAL A 173 12.16 -0.81 -4.72
CA VAL A 173 13.49 -1.32 -5.10
C VAL A 173 14.04 -0.69 -6.38
N ALA A 174 13.23 0.05 -7.14
CA ALA A 174 13.59 0.72 -8.39
C ALA A 174 12.82 2.04 -8.51
N PRO A 175 13.17 3.07 -7.73
CA PRO A 175 12.40 4.32 -7.63
C PRO A 175 12.45 5.18 -8.91
N ASP A 176 13.34 4.87 -9.84
CA ASP A 176 13.44 5.43 -11.19
C ASP A 176 12.55 4.73 -12.22
N LYS A 177 11.88 3.64 -11.85
CA LYS A 177 10.99 2.86 -12.71
C LYS A 177 9.53 3.09 -12.35
N GLN A 178 8.67 2.75 -13.28
CA GLN A 178 7.22 2.79 -13.11
C GLN A 178 6.61 1.47 -13.58
N VAL A 179 5.59 1.03 -12.87
CA VAL A 179 4.73 -0.10 -13.26
C VAL A 179 3.34 0.45 -13.50
N THR A 180 2.77 0.15 -14.65
CA THR A 180 1.42 0.58 -15.02
C THR A 180 0.48 -0.61 -14.99
N ALA A 181 -0.55 -0.56 -14.14
CA ALA A 181 -1.71 -1.42 -14.24
C ALA A 181 -2.77 -0.72 -15.10
N SER A 182 -3.20 -1.37 -16.17
CA SER A 182 -4.26 -0.87 -17.04
C SER A 182 -5.52 -1.68 -16.82
N PHE A 183 -6.53 -1.07 -16.23
CA PHE A 183 -7.84 -1.64 -16.03
C PHE A 183 -8.70 -1.35 -17.24
N SER A 184 -9.28 -2.39 -17.83
CA SER A 184 -10.24 -2.23 -18.93
C SER A 184 -11.55 -1.63 -18.42
N LEU A 185 -12.10 -0.65 -19.13
CA LEU A 185 -13.42 -0.10 -18.82
C LEU A 185 -14.53 -0.76 -19.67
N ASP A 186 -14.18 -1.82 -20.43
CA ASP A 186 -15.19 -2.63 -21.11
C ASP A 186 -16.11 -3.31 -20.08
N GLY A 187 -17.40 -3.08 -20.23
CA GLY A 187 -18.43 -3.58 -19.31
C GLY A 187 -18.60 -2.76 -18.02
N PHE A 188 -17.81 -1.71 -17.79
CA PHE A 188 -17.87 -0.90 -16.55
C PHE A 188 -19.27 -0.38 -16.26
N THR A 189 -19.95 0.22 -17.24
CA THR A 189 -21.29 0.79 -17.06
C THR A 189 -22.29 -0.29 -16.67
N ALA A 190 -22.31 -1.43 -17.36
CA ALA A 190 -23.23 -2.53 -17.05
C ALA A 190 -22.95 -3.14 -15.66
N ALA A 191 -21.67 -3.28 -15.28
CA ALA A 191 -21.28 -3.75 -13.95
C ALA A 191 -21.69 -2.76 -12.85
N PHE A 192 -21.53 -1.45 -13.11
CA PHE A 192 -21.92 -0.41 -12.15
C PHE A 192 -23.45 -0.37 -11.96
N ASP A 193 -24.22 -0.50 -13.02
CA ASP A 193 -25.68 -0.55 -12.94
C ASP A 193 -26.15 -1.82 -12.22
N ALA A 194 -25.49 -2.97 -12.45
CA ALA A 194 -25.74 -4.19 -11.70
C ALA A 194 -25.40 -4.03 -10.22
N LEU A 195 -24.26 -3.39 -9.88
CA LEU A 195 -23.90 -3.09 -8.50
C LEU A 195 -24.93 -2.17 -7.84
N ALA A 196 -25.37 -1.10 -8.54
CA ALA A 196 -26.38 -0.18 -8.03
C ALA A 196 -27.73 -0.87 -7.74
N ALA A 197 -28.06 -1.91 -8.50
CA ALA A 197 -29.26 -2.70 -8.27
C ALA A 197 -29.20 -3.60 -7.02
N THR A 198 -28.00 -3.82 -6.44
CA THR A 198 -27.81 -4.60 -5.20
C THR A 198 -27.87 -3.71 -3.94
N GLY A 199 -27.83 -2.38 -4.09
CA GLY A 199 -27.95 -1.45 -2.98
C GLY A 199 -29.27 -1.56 -2.24
N PRO A 200 -29.41 -0.95 -1.05
CA PRO A 200 -30.64 -1.00 -0.28
C PRO A 200 -31.80 -0.50 -1.16
N LYS A 201 -32.82 -1.34 -1.30
CA LYS A 201 -34.05 -0.95 -2.02
C LYS A 201 -34.89 -0.13 -1.05
N ASN A 202 -35.03 1.18 -1.33
CA ASN A 202 -35.96 2.07 -0.66
C ASN A 202 -37.42 1.58 -0.79
#